data_cb559ed715a6670c11eed22f05046f10
#
_entry.id   cb559ed715a6670c11eed22f05046f10
#
_cell.length_a   1.000
_cell.length_b   1.000
_cell.length_c   1.000
_cell.angle_alpha   90.00
_cell.angle_beta   90.00
_cell.angle_gamma   90.00
#
_symmetry.space_group_name_H-M   'P 1'
#
loop_
_entity.id
_entity.type
_entity.pdbx_description
1 polymer ?
#
loop_
_entity_poly.entity_id
_entity_poly.type
_entity_poly.pdbx_seq_one_letter_code
_entity_poly.pdbx_strand_id
1 'polypeptide(L)'
;MCIRDSARVERTRSRPIPAGQVSVPQALAFLVLQALIGLAVLLQFNRFAVVTGIASLIIVAVYPFMKRVTWWPQVVLGLAFSWGALMGFAVILGGIDLTALVLYVGSIAWVIGYDTIYAHQDAEDDALIGIKSTARLFGAATHRALVVFYGLAVILLSLIHI
;
A
#
# COMPACT_ATOMS: atom_id res chain seq x y z
N MET A 1 -9.82 -6.47 0.38
CA MET A 1 -11.29 -6.35 0.22
C MET A 1 -11.77 -7.54 -0.59
N CYS A 2 -12.74 -8.31 -0.09
CA CYS A 2 -13.29 -9.47 -0.82
C CYS A 2 -14.17 -8.98 -1.97
N ILE A 3 -14.30 -9.77 -3.05
CA ILE A 3 -15.23 -9.48 -4.17
C ILE A 3 -16.64 -9.21 -3.63
N ARG A 4 -17.04 -9.97 -2.59
CA ARG A 4 -18.33 -9.83 -1.91
C ARG A 4 -18.51 -8.47 -1.20
N ASP A 5 -17.44 -7.93 -0.61
CA ASP A 5 -17.46 -6.61 0.04
C ASP A 5 -17.51 -5.50 -1.01
N SER A 6 -16.75 -5.67 -2.11
CA SER A 6 -16.74 -4.71 -3.22
C SER A 6 -18.10 -4.56 -3.92
N ALA A 7 -18.93 -5.62 -3.92
CA ALA A 7 -20.28 -5.55 -4.47
C ALA A 7 -21.28 -4.79 -3.56
N ARG A 8 -20.95 -4.60 -2.27
CA ARG A 8 -21.79 -3.91 -1.28
C ARG A 8 -21.48 -2.43 -1.12
N VAL A 9 -20.28 -2.00 -1.53
CA VAL A 9 -19.84 -0.60 -1.48
C VAL A 9 -20.17 0.07 -2.81
N GLU A 10 -20.91 1.16 -2.79
CA GLU A 10 -21.40 1.84 -3.99
C GLU A 10 -20.28 2.19 -4.98
N ARG A 11 -19.20 2.80 -4.49
CA ARG A 11 -18.03 3.20 -5.29
C ARG A 11 -17.31 2.03 -5.97
N THR A 12 -17.36 0.81 -5.42
CA THR A 12 -16.62 -0.35 -5.94
C THR A 12 -17.49 -1.36 -6.66
N ARG A 13 -18.80 -1.19 -6.65
CA ARG A 13 -19.75 -2.09 -7.30
C ARG A 13 -19.61 -2.11 -8.83
N SER A 14 -19.20 -1.00 -9.44
CA SER A 14 -18.97 -0.87 -10.88
C SER A 14 -17.62 -1.42 -11.35
N ARG A 15 -16.76 -1.94 -10.46
CA ARG A 15 -15.48 -2.54 -10.84
C ARG A 15 -15.70 -3.81 -11.67
N PRO A 16 -14.75 -4.16 -12.60
CA PRO A 16 -14.95 -5.23 -13.59
C PRO A 16 -15.39 -6.58 -13.01
N ILE A 17 -14.81 -7.02 -11.88
CA ILE A 17 -15.16 -8.31 -11.28
C ILE A 17 -16.52 -8.25 -10.57
N PRO A 18 -16.81 -7.29 -9.66
CA PRO A 18 -18.14 -7.16 -9.05
C PRO A 18 -19.26 -6.90 -10.06
N ALA A 19 -18.98 -6.18 -11.14
CA ALA A 19 -19.92 -5.90 -12.22
C ALA A 19 -20.12 -7.07 -13.20
N GLY A 20 -19.38 -8.18 -13.03
CA GLY A 20 -19.49 -9.36 -13.91
C GLY A 20 -18.86 -9.19 -15.30
N GLN A 21 -18.10 -8.10 -15.54
CA GLN A 21 -17.44 -7.84 -16.83
C GLN A 21 -16.23 -8.76 -17.05
N VAL A 22 -15.58 -9.20 -15.97
CA VAL A 22 -14.42 -10.08 -15.96
C VAL A 22 -14.64 -11.19 -14.95
N SER A 23 -14.43 -12.45 -15.35
CA SER A 23 -14.50 -13.58 -14.44
C SER A 23 -13.26 -13.66 -13.53
N VAL A 24 -13.42 -14.27 -12.34
CA VAL A 24 -12.29 -14.46 -11.40
C VAL A 24 -11.12 -15.21 -12.04
N PRO A 25 -11.32 -16.31 -12.81
CA PRO A 25 -10.20 -16.97 -13.48
C PRO A 25 -9.46 -16.09 -14.49
N GLN A 26 -10.19 -15.26 -15.26
CA GLN A 26 -9.56 -14.30 -16.18
C GLN A 26 -8.72 -13.25 -15.44
N ALA A 27 -9.23 -12.72 -14.32
CA ALA A 27 -8.48 -11.78 -13.51
C ALA A 27 -7.23 -12.41 -12.88
N LEU A 28 -7.32 -13.68 -12.43
CA LEU A 28 -6.17 -14.42 -11.91
C LEU A 28 -5.14 -14.71 -13.01
N ALA A 29 -5.57 -15.12 -14.21
CA ALA A 29 -4.67 -15.35 -15.34
C ALA A 29 -3.91 -14.06 -15.70
N PHE A 30 -4.60 -12.92 -15.74
CA PHE A 30 -3.99 -11.63 -15.99
C PHE A 30 -2.99 -11.25 -14.89
N LEU A 31 -3.34 -11.47 -13.61
CA LEU A 31 -2.45 -11.23 -12.47
C LEU A 31 -1.17 -12.07 -12.56
N VAL A 32 -1.30 -13.36 -12.87
CA VAL A 32 -0.14 -14.26 -13.04
C VAL A 32 0.75 -13.80 -14.19
N LEU A 33 0.16 -13.42 -15.33
CA LEU A 33 0.91 -12.89 -16.47
C LEU A 33 1.71 -11.65 -16.09
N GLN A 34 1.09 -10.68 -15.39
CA GLN A 34 1.76 -9.47 -14.92
C GLN A 34 2.87 -9.79 -13.93
N ALA A 35 2.64 -10.74 -13.02
CA ALA A 35 3.64 -11.17 -12.05
C ALA A 35 4.85 -11.84 -12.72
N LEU A 36 4.62 -12.65 -13.76
CA LEU A 36 5.71 -13.29 -14.54
C LEU A 36 6.53 -12.25 -15.31
N ILE A 37 5.89 -11.27 -15.93
CA ILE A 37 6.59 -10.18 -16.62
C ILE A 37 7.42 -9.37 -15.60
N GLY A 38 6.84 -9.02 -14.45
CA GLY A 38 7.55 -8.32 -13.39
C GLY A 38 8.74 -9.14 -12.85
N LEU A 39 8.56 -10.46 -12.67
CA LEU A 39 9.63 -11.35 -12.25
C LEU A 39 10.76 -11.40 -13.31
N ALA A 40 10.42 -11.50 -14.59
CA ALA A 40 11.41 -11.52 -15.66
C ALA A 40 12.27 -10.23 -15.68
N VAL A 41 11.67 -9.09 -15.39
CA VAL A 41 12.39 -7.81 -15.23
C VAL A 41 13.24 -7.85 -13.95
N LEU A 42 12.67 -8.29 -12.82
CA LEU A 42 13.37 -8.35 -11.53
C LEU A 42 14.64 -9.22 -11.59
N LEU A 43 14.57 -10.36 -12.29
CA LEU A 43 15.71 -11.29 -12.43
C LEU A 43 16.91 -10.72 -13.21
N GLN A 44 16.75 -9.57 -13.87
CA GLN A 44 17.86 -8.90 -14.57
C GLN A 44 18.71 -8.03 -13.65
N PHE A 45 18.27 -7.78 -12.42
CA PHE A 45 19.00 -7.00 -11.43
C PHE A 45 19.96 -7.87 -10.59
N ASN A 46 20.71 -7.23 -9.73
CA ASN A 46 21.61 -7.90 -8.80
C ASN A 46 20.85 -8.77 -7.79
N ARG A 47 21.55 -9.74 -7.18
CA ARG A 47 20.95 -10.70 -6.24
C ARG A 47 20.25 -10.03 -5.05
N PHE A 48 20.81 -8.94 -4.53
CA PHE A 48 20.21 -8.23 -3.40
C PHE A 48 18.86 -7.61 -3.78
N ALA A 49 18.78 -6.98 -4.95
CA ALA A 49 17.53 -6.43 -5.48
C ALA A 49 16.48 -7.54 -5.72
N VAL A 50 16.88 -8.71 -6.24
CA VAL A 50 15.97 -9.85 -6.43
C VAL A 50 15.37 -10.29 -5.09
N VAL A 51 16.21 -10.47 -4.06
CA VAL A 51 15.75 -10.86 -2.71
C VAL A 51 14.82 -9.80 -2.14
N THR A 52 15.20 -8.52 -2.24
CA THR A 52 14.38 -7.38 -1.77
C THR A 52 13.03 -7.33 -2.50
N GLY A 53 13.02 -7.53 -3.82
CA GLY A 53 11.78 -7.55 -4.60
C GLY A 53 10.86 -8.72 -4.22
N ILE A 54 11.40 -9.92 -4.03
CA ILE A 54 10.63 -11.08 -3.58
C ILE A 54 10.08 -10.86 -2.16
N ALA A 55 10.86 -10.25 -1.26
CA ALA A 55 10.43 -9.95 0.11
C ALA A 55 9.19 -9.01 0.14
N SER A 56 9.04 -8.11 -0.83
CA SER A 56 7.85 -7.24 -0.92
C SER A 56 6.54 -8.01 -1.07
N LEU A 57 6.58 -9.20 -1.69
CA LEU A 57 5.39 -10.01 -1.93
C LEU A 57 4.72 -10.47 -0.63
N ILE A 58 5.47 -10.59 0.47
CA ILE A 58 4.93 -10.92 1.79
C ILE A 58 3.96 -9.83 2.25
N ILE A 59 4.36 -8.56 2.12
CA ILE A 59 3.53 -7.42 2.52
C ILE A 59 2.32 -7.29 1.60
N VAL A 60 2.54 -7.45 0.30
CA VAL A 60 1.45 -7.39 -0.71
C VAL A 60 0.42 -8.49 -0.46
N ALA A 61 0.85 -9.71 -0.11
CA ALA A 61 -0.05 -10.83 0.18
C ALA A 61 -0.85 -10.63 1.47
N VAL A 62 -0.26 -9.99 2.49
CA VAL A 62 -0.90 -9.73 3.79
C VAL A 62 -1.88 -8.55 3.73
N TYR A 63 -1.58 -7.54 2.92
CA TYR A 63 -2.33 -6.28 2.86
C TYR A 63 -3.86 -6.44 2.71
N PRO A 64 -4.40 -7.30 1.82
CA PRO A 64 -5.86 -7.43 1.62
C PRO A 64 -6.64 -7.82 2.89
N PHE A 65 -5.98 -8.49 3.84
CA PHE A 65 -6.59 -8.96 5.08
C PHE A 65 -6.55 -7.91 6.19
N MET A 66 -5.68 -6.91 6.08
CA MET A 66 -5.40 -5.96 7.17
C MET A 66 -6.60 -5.10 7.55
N LYS A 67 -7.46 -4.72 6.61
CA LYS A 67 -8.69 -3.95 6.89
C LYS A 67 -9.67 -4.67 7.84
N ARG A 68 -9.54 -5.98 8.00
CA ARG A 68 -10.36 -6.78 8.93
C ARG A 68 -9.68 -7.00 10.27
N VAL A 69 -8.35 -7.02 10.29
CA VAL A 69 -7.55 -7.36 11.46
C VAL A 69 -7.22 -6.11 12.29
N THR A 70 -6.74 -5.04 11.64
CA THR A 70 -6.21 -3.85 12.32
C THR A 70 -6.94 -2.57 11.93
N TRP A 71 -6.89 -1.57 12.82
CA TRP A 71 -7.30 -0.19 12.54
C TRP A 71 -6.27 0.60 11.70
N TRP A 72 -5.09 0.00 11.47
CA TRP A 72 -3.95 0.60 10.78
C TRP A 72 -3.63 -0.06 9.42
N PRO A 73 -4.62 -0.38 8.55
CA PRO A 73 -4.31 -0.96 7.24
C PRO A 73 -3.48 -0.02 6.38
N GLN A 74 -3.57 1.30 6.60
CA GLN A 74 -2.80 2.34 5.92
C GLN A 74 -1.28 2.21 6.16
N VAL A 75 -0.87 1.71 7.32
CA VAL A 75 0.55 1.41 7.59
C VAL A 75 1.04 0.30 6.68
N VAL A 76 0.27 -0.79 6.56
CA VAL A 76 0.66 -1.91 5.69
C VAL A 76 0.64 -1.52 4.22
N LEU A 77 -0.30 -0.66 3.80
CA LEU A 77 -0.27 -0.05 2.48
C LEU A 77 0.99 0.80 2.29
N GLY A 78 1.33 1.63 3.28
CA GLY A 78 2.54 2.45 3.27
C GLY A 78 3.80 1.61 3.11
N LEU A 79 3.92 0.51 3.87
CA LEU A 79 5.02 -0.44 3.73
C LEU A 79 5.12 -1.00 2.30
N ALA A 80 4.00 -1.39 1.69
CA ALA A 80 3.97 -1.94 0.34
C ALA A 80 4.29 -0.89 -0.73
N PHE A 81 3.65 0.28 -0.67
CA PHE A 81 3.81 1.34 -1.68
C PHE A 81 5.17 2.01 -1.64
N SER A 82 5.71 2.24 -0.45
CA SER A 82 7.02 2.87 -0.29
C SER A 82 8.18 1.92 -0.56
N TRP A 83 7.93 0.62 -0.78
CA TRP A 83 8.97 -0.39 -1.03
C TRP A 83 9.87 -0.05 -2.22
N GLY A 84 9.36 0.75 -3.17
CA GLY A 84 10.12 1.27 -4.29
C GLY A 84 11.37 2.06 -3.89
N ALA A 85 11.34 2.74 -2.72
CA ALA A 85 12.51 3.42 -2.18
C ALA A 85 13.65 2.43 -1.88
N LEU A 86 13.32 1.31 -1.21
CA LEU A 86 14.30 0.26 -0.92
C LEU A 86 14.80 -0.42 -2.19
N MET A 87 13.92 -0.65 -3.17
CA MET A 87 14.26 -1.25 -4.46
C MET A 87 15.23 -0.40 -5.25
N GLY A 88 15.06 0.93 -5.30
CA GLY A 88 15.97 1.83 -6.00
C GLY A 88 17.41 1.71 -5.48
N PHE A 89 17.57 1.75 -4.15
CA PHE A 89 18.89 1.58 -3.52
C PHE A 89 19.44 0.16 -3.71
N ALA A 90 18.59 -0.86 -3.56
CA ALA A 90 18.98 -2.26 -3.78
C ALA A 90 19.54 -2.49 -5.19
N VAL A 91 18.91 -1.89 -6.22
CA VAL A 91 19.34 -2.02 -7.62
C VAL A 91 20.67 -1.31 -7.88
N ILE A 92 20.82 -0.08 -7.39
CA ILE A 92 21.97 0.78 -7.71
C ILE A 92 23.17 0.45 -6.83
N LEU A 93 22.97 0.32 -5.51
CA LEU A 93 24.04 0.14 -4.54
C LEU A 93 24.29 -1.32 -4.16
N GLY A 94 23.37 -2.23 -4.51
CA GLY A 94 23.43 -3.62 -4.04
C GLY A 94 23.23 -3.78 -2.54
N GLY A 95 22.62 -2.80 -1.87
CA GLY A 95 22.40 -2.76 -0.43
C GLY A 95 21.34 -1.71 -0.04
N ILE A 96 21.09 -1.62 1.26
CA ILE A 96 20.21 -0.61 1.87
C ILE A 96 21.03 0.14 2.90
N ASP A 97 21.12 1.46 2.75
CA ASP A 97 21.78 2.37 3.68
C ASP A 97 20.76 3.15 4.54
N LEU A 98 21.26 4.02 5.41
CA LEU A 98 20.41 4.85 6.25
C LEU A 98 19.53 5.80 5.42
N THR A 99 20.03 6.32 4.30
CA THR A 99 19.30 7.23 3.41
C THR A 99 18.08 6.53 2.82
N ALA A 100 18.25 5.26 2.36
CA ALA A 100 17.14 4.44 1.89
C ALA A 100 16.07 4.22 2.97
N LEU A 101 16.48 3.96 4.21
CA LEU A 101 15.56 3.77 5.33
C LEU A 101 14.81 5.07 5.69
N VAL A 102 15.49 6.20 5.72
CA VAL A 102 14.85 7.51 5.98
C VAL A 102 13.84 7.84 4.88
N LEU A 103 14.21 7.63 3.60
CA LEU A 103 13.30 7.79 2.47
C LEU A 103 12.08 6.88 2.59
N TYR A 104 12.31 5.61 2.95
CA TYR A 104 11.25 4.62 3.12
C TYR A 104 10.25 5.04 4.21
N VAL A 105 10.75 5.39 5.40
CA VAL A 105 9.89 5.79 6.54
C VAL A 105 9.16 7.10 6.24
N GLY A 106 9.83 8.10 5.64
CA GLY A 106 9.21 9.35 5.22
C GLY A 106 8.08 9.12 4.20
N SER A 107 8.32 8.24 3.23
CA SER A 107 7.31 7.84 2.24
C SER A 107 6.14 7.10 2.87
N ILE A 108 6.37 6.22 3.86
CA ILE A 108 5.29 5.56 4.62
C ILE A 108 4.41 6.58 5.32
N ALA A 109 5.01 7.56 6.01
CA ALA A 109 4.26 8.62 6.68
C ALA A 109 3.39 9.40 5.68
N TRP A 110 3.92 9.73 4.51
CA TRP A 110 3.17 10.36 3.43
C TRP A 110 1.98 9.50 2.97
N VAL A 111 2.20 8.19 2.73
CA VAL A 111 1.15 7.25 2.31
C VAL A 111 0.04 7.15 3.35
N ILE A 112 0.39 7.05 4.64
CA ILE A 112 -0.61 7.00 5.72
C ILE A 112 -1.48 8.27 5.69
N GLY A 113 -0.87 9.43 5.49
CA GLY A 113 -1.59 10.70 5.40
C GLY A 113 -2.61 10.70 4.26
N TYR A 114 -2.18 10.48 3.03
CA TYR A 114 -3.09 10.57 1.89
C TYR A 114 -4.12 9.44 1.86
N ASP A 115 -3.75 8.21 2.23
CA ASP A 115 -4.72 7.11 2.23
C ASP A 115 -5.74 7.24 3.37
N THR A 116 -5.39 7.90 4.47
CA THR A 116 -6.37 8.27 5.50
C THR A 116 -7.41 9.24 4.93
N ILE A 117 -7.00 10.24 4.13
CA ILE A 117 -7.95 11.13 3.43
C ILE A 117 -8.83 10.34 2.48
N TYR A 118 -8.24 9.46 1.68
CA TYR A 118 -8.99 8.59 0.75
C TYR A 118 -10.00 7.70 1.46
N ALA A 119 -9.64 7.15 2.62
CA ALA A 119 -10.50 6.27 3.39
C ALA A 119 -11.74 6.97 3.97
N HIS A 120 -11.76 8.31 4.03
CA HIS A 120 -12.96 9.06 4.41
C HIS A 120 -14.09 8.93 3.39
N GLN A 121 -13.79 8.71 2.11
CA GLN A 121 -14.81 8.52 1.06
C GLN A 121 -15.67 7.28 1.30
N ASP A 122 -15.10 6.24 1.91
CA ASP A 122 -15.76 4.97 2.15
C ASP A 122 -16.10 4.76 3.65
N ALA A 123 -15.90 5.77 4.51
CA ALA A 123 -15.96 5.60 5.97
C ALA A 123 -17.32 5.13 6.49
N GLU A 124 -18.43 5.57 5.88
CA GLU A 124 -19.79 5.17 6.23
C GLU A 124 -20.06 3.73 5.76
N ASP A 125 -19.73 3.41 4.51
CA ASP A 125 -19.88 2.06 3.96
C ASP A 125 -19.01 1.05 4.71
N ASP A 126 -17.74 1.41 4.99
CA ASP A 126 -16.81 0.60 5.78
C ASP A 126 -17.35 0.34 7.21
N ALA A 127 -18.09 1.30 7.77
CA ALA A 127 -18.73 1.13 9.08
C ALA A 127 -19.84 0.08 9.03
N LEU A 128 -20.67 0.10 7.98
CA LEU A 128 -21.79 -0.84 7.81
C LEU A 128 -21.33 -2.29 7.63
N ILE A 129 -20.17 -2.50 6.99
CA ILE A 129 -19.64 -3.84 6.72
C ILE A 129 -18.53 -4.26 7.70
N GLY A 130 -18.26 -3.46 8.75
CA GLY A 130 -17.31 -3.79 9.82
C GLY A 130 -15.85 -3.70 9.42
N ILE A 131 -15.50 -2.96 8.36
CA ILE A 131 -14.12 -2.72 7.92
C ILE A 131 -13.48 -1.63 8.77
N LYS A 132 -12.21 -1.82 9.12
CA LYS A 132 -11.41 -0.91 9.93
C LYS A 132 -10.54 -0.02 9.04
N SER A 133 -10.37 1.26 9.42
CA SER A 133 -9.48 2.21 8.75
C SER A 133 -8.99 3.29 9.71
N THR A 134 -7.89 3.98 9.38
CA THR A 134 -7.41 5.15 10.14
C THR A 134 -8.39 6.30 10.08
N ALA A 135 -9.15 6.48 8.99
CA ALA A 135 -10.21 7.48 8.89
C ALA A 135 -11.26 7.30 9.99
N ARG A 136 -11.69 6.06 10.22
CA ARG A 136 -12.63 5.72 11.30
C ARG A 136 -11.98 5.80 12.69
N LEU A 137 -10.70 5.42 12.80
CA LEU A 137 -9.96 5.47 14.06
C LEU A 137 -9.77 6.91 14.56
N PHE A 138 -9.37 7.82 13.67
CA PHE A 138 -9.09 9.21 14.04
C PHE A 138 -10.37 10.05 14.15
N GLY A 139 -11.39 9.77 13.35
CA GLY A 139 -12.66 10.51 13.38
C GLY A 139 -12.43 12.03 13.36
N ALA A 140 -12.91 12.75 14.38
CA ALA A 140 -12.73 14.20 14.51
C ALA A 140 -11.26 14.64 14.70
N ALA A 141 -10.35 13.74 15.11
CA ALA A 141 -8.92 14.03 15.26
C ALA A 141 -8.12 13.87 13.97
N THR A 142 -8.76 13.51 12.84
CA THR A 142 -8.08 13.27 11.56
C THR A 142 -7.16 14.41 11.15
N HIS A 143 -7.61 15.68 11.27
CA HIS A 143 -6.78 16.82 10.90
C HIS A 143 -5.44 16.86 11.68
N ARG A 144 -5.48 16.60 12.99
CA ARG A 144 -4.27 16.55 13.82
C ARG A 144 -3.35 15.41 13.42
N ALA A 145 -3.91 14.23 13.14
CA ALA A 145 -3.15 13.08 12.67
C ALA A 145 -2.46 13.38 11.32
N LEU A 146 -3.16 14.02 10.38
CA LEU A 146 -2.59 14.42 9.09
C LEU A 146 -1.42 15.40 9.25
N VAL A 147 -1.55 16.40 10.13
CA VAL A 147 -0.44 17.34 10.43
C VAL A 147 0.78 16.59 10.94
N VAL A 148 0.60 15.60 11.83
CA VAL A 148 1.71 14.79 12.33
C VAL A 148 2.35 13.96 11.23
N PHE A 149 1.56 13.23 10.43
CA PHE A 149 2.11 12.36 9.38
C PHE A 149 2.78 13.14 8.25
N TYR A 150 2.17 14.22 7.78
CA TYR A 150 2.79 15.06 6.76
C TYR A 150 3.99 15.84 7.30
N GLY A 151 3.94 16.32 8.54
CA GLY A 151 5.08 16.96 9.21
C GLY A 151 6.27 15.98 9.32
N LEU A 152 6.01 14.75 9.77
CA LEU A 152 7.02 13.69 9.81
C LEU A 152 7.59 13.39 8.43
N ALA A 153 6.74 13.25 7.41
CA ALA A 153 7.17 13.03 6.04
C ALA A 153 8.09 14.16 5.55
N VAL A 154 7.70 15.42 5.73
CA VAL A 154 8.50 16.58 5.32
C VAL A 154 9.85 16.61 6.03
N ILE A 155 9.88 16.39 7.36
CA ILE A 155 11.13 16.36 8.15
C ILE A 155 12.06 15.26 7.61
N LEU A 156 11.57 14.02 7.51
CA LEU A 156 12.40 12.88 7.07
C LEU A 156 12.88 13.03 5.63
N LEU A 157 12.02 13.48 4.72
CA LEU A 157 12.42 13.70 3.32
C LEU A 157 13.39 14.88 3.18
N SER A 158 13.29 15.90 4.04
CA SER A 158 14.24 17.02 4.04
C SER A 158 15.64 16.59 4.53
N LEU A 159 15.73 15.63 5.46
CA LEU A 159 17.00 15.11 5.94
C LEU A 159 17.85 14.42 4.84
N ILE A 160 17.22 13.97 3.76
CA ILE A 160 17.93 13.33 2.63
C ILE A 160 18.65 14.38 1.78
N HIS A 161 18.23 15.63 1.79
CA HIS A 161 18.81 16.71 0.99
C HIS A 161 19.93 17.48 1.72
N ILE A 162 20.13 17.22 3.00
CA ILE A 162 21.18 17.83 3.81
C ILE A 162 22.40 16.90 3.87
#